data_d2f860108d2372202cdbb04a38a7070d
#
_entry.id   d2f860108d2372202cdbb04a38a7070d
#
_cell.length_a   1.000
_cell.length_b   1.000
_cell.length_c   1.000
_cell.angle_alpha   90.00
_cell.angle_beta   90.00
_cell.angle_gamma   90.00
#
_symmetry.space_group_name_H-M   'P 1'
#
loop_
_entity.id
_entity.type
_entity.pdbx_description
1 polymer ?
#
loop_
_entity_poly.entity_id
_entity_poly.type
_entity_poly.pdbx_seq_one_letter_code
_entity_poly.pdbx_strand_id
1 'polypeptide(L)'
;DALDRVNWEVSDQTESEVTFTHMSVNGSNGYPGNLTVTARYSLTSDMSLLIEYFATTDQTTPVNLTHHSYWNLSGANQEDLSGHVLKINALEVLDTHDLIPSGEVSSIEGTDLDYSEPSALSERPWTELDNSFISGEPGVVAELWHPGTGIRLSLTSQQPVLQVYAGKFLSPITNEDGSRVGPGLGLALEPQHVNSAISGRPELQTILLKPGMTYSNIMKFTFSSAR
;
A
#
# COMPACT_ATOMS: atom_id res chain seq x y z
N ASP A 1 6.69 -19.72 -2.44
CA ASP A 1 7.34 -18.48 -2.89
C ASP A 1 6.34 -17.33 -2.76
N ALA A 2 6.76 -16.18 -2.25
CA ALA A 2 5.92 -15.01 -2.13
C ALA A 2 5.68 -14.37 -3.52
N LEU A 3 4.53 -13.71 -3.70
CA LEU A 3 4.12 -13.15 -5.00
C LEU A 3 5.07 -12.07 -5.54
N ASP A 4 5.89 -11.45 -4.69
CA ASP A 4 6.95 -10.52 -5.05
C ASP A 4 8.22 -11.18 -5.60
N ARG A 5 8.33 -12.53 -5.49
CA ARG A 5 9.51 -13.33 -5.85
C ARG A 5 9.25 -14.39 -6.90
N VAL A 6 8.06 -14.42 -7.46
CA VAL A 6 7.69 -15.36 -8.54
C VAL A 6 7.75 -14.68 -9.90
N ASN A 7 7.87 -15.49 -10.96
CA ASN A 7 7.72 -14.97 -12.30
C ASN A 7 6.24 -14.81 -12.63
N TRP A 8 5.89 -13.67 -13.21
CA TRP A 8 4.58 -13.39 -13.73
C TRP A 8 4.58 -13.46 -15.25
N GLU A 9 3.49 -13.93 -15.83
CA GLU A 9 3.29 -13.90 -17.27
C GLU A 9 2.64 -12.58 -17.69
N VAL A 10 3.12 -11.97 -18.76
CA VAL A 10 2.42 -10.86 -19.41
C VAL A 10 1.27 -11.44 -20.21
N SER A 11 0.04 -11.25 -19.74
CA SER A 11 -1.17 -11.77 -20.38
C SER A 11 -1.78 -10.80 -21.38
N ASP A 12 -1.54 -9.48 -21.21
CA ASP A 12 -1.93 -8.43 -22.14
C ASP A 12 -1.04 -7.21 -21.99
N GLN A 13 -0.85 -6.45 -23.11
CA GLN A 13 -0.04 -5.24 -23.11
C GLN A 13 -0.48 -4.28 -24.23
N THR A 14 -0.55 -2.99 -23.87
CA THR A 14 -0.74 -1.87 -24.80
C THR A 14 0.37 -0.82 -24.58
N GLU A 15 0.27 0.36 -25.20
CA GLU A 15 1.21 1.47 -24.97
C GLU A 15 1.12 2.06 -23.55
N SER A 16 -0.03 1.96 -22.90
CA SER A 16 -0.30 2.58 -21.59
C SER A 16 -0.77 1.59 -20.51
N GLU A 17 -0.87 0.31 -20.83
CA GLU A 17 -1.35 -0.71 -19.91
C GLU A 17 -0.53 -2.00 -20.06
N VAL A 18 -0.31 -2.68 -18.94
CA VAL A 18 0.21 -4.05 -18.89
C VAL A 18 -0.56 -4.87 -17.86
N THR A 19 -0.90 -6.09 -18.23
CA THR A 19 -1.56 -7.07 -17.37
C THR A 19 -0.65 -8.26 -17.14
N PHE A 20 -0.39 -8.55 -15.89
CA PHE A 20 0.36 -9.72 -15.44
C PHE A 20 -0.58 -10.74 -14.82
N THR A 21 -0.29 -12.03 -15.03
CA THR A 21 -1.03 -13.13 -14.42
C THR A 21 -0.06 -14.12 -13.78
N HIS A 22 -0.44 -14.64 -12.61
CA HIS A 22 0.27 -15.71 -11.92
C HIS A 22 -0.72 -16.67 -11.27
N MET A 23 -0.38 -17.96 -11.26
CA MET A 23 -1.14 -18.99 -10.54
C MET A 23 -0.31 -19.55 -9.39
N SER A 24 -0.73 -19.23 -8.16
CA SER A 24 -0.21 -19.85 -6.94
C SER A 24 -0.92 -21.20 -6.74
N VAL A 25 -0.17 -22.29 -6.81
CA VAL A 25 -0.74 -23.64 -6.72
C VAL A 25 -1.16 -24.00 -5.29
N ASN A 26 -2.15 -24.87 -5.17
CA ASN A 26 -2.63 -25.38 -3.88
C ASN A 26 -1.50 -25.84 -2.97
N GLY A 27 -1.48 -25.36 -1.73
CA GLY A 27 -0.45 -25.64 -0.72
C GLY A 27 0.78 -24.75 -0.79
N SER A 28 0.90 -23.85 -1.77
CA SER A 28 1.99 -22.85 -1.82
C SER A 28 1.96 -21.98 -0.57
N ASN A 29 3.09 -21.86 0.13
CA ASN A 29 3.22 -21.17 1.43
C ASN A 29 2.20 -21.60 2.50
N GLY A 30 1.62 -22.80 2.38
CA GLY A 30 0.61 -23.32 3.29
C GLY A 30 -0.82 -22.87 2.99
N TYR A 31 -1.06 -22.07 1.96
CA TYR A 31 -2.40 -21.61 1.59
C TYR A 31 -3.16 -22.66 0.76
N PRO A 32 -4.45 -22.89 1.06
CA PRO A 32 -5.28 -23.83 0.29
C PRO A 32 -5.73 -23.24 -1.04
N GLY A 33 -5.97 -24.11 -2.01
CA GLY A 33 -6.53 -23.79 -3.32
C GLY A 33 -5.52 -23.28 -4.34
N ASN A 34 -5.89 -23.43 -5.61
CA ASN A 34 -5.19 -22.78 -6.71
C ASN A 34 -5.73 -21.35 -6.82
N LEU A 35 -4.86 -20.37 -6.59
CA LEU A 35 -5.18 -18.96 -6.66
C LEU A 35 -4.64 -18.37 -7.96
N THR A 36 -5.52 -17.97 -8.87
CA THR A 36 -5.12 -17.17 -10.03
C THR A 36 -5.19 -15.69 -9.70
N VAL A 37 -4.06 -15.00 -9.82
CA VAL A 37 -3.94 -13.56 -9.53
C VAL A 37 -3.65 -12.82 -10.83
N THR A 38 -4.36 -11.71 -11.04
CA THR A 38 -4.12 -10.76 -12.13
C THR A 38 -3.72 -9.42 -11.53
N ALA A 39 -2.64 -8.81 -12.02
CA ALA A 39 -2.18 -7.49 -11.68
C ALA A 39 -2.15 -6.62 -12.93
N ARG A 40 -2.99 -5.59 -12.99
CA ARG A 40 -3.08 -4.65 -14.12
C ARG A 40 -2.55 -3.28 -13.70
N TYR A 41 -1.67 -2.73 -14.52
CA TYR A 41 -1.09 -1.40 -14.35
C TYR A 41 -1.44 -0.57 -15.58
N SER A 42 -2.08 0.60 -15.36
CA SER A 42 -2.50 1.49 -16.44
C SER A 42 -2.07 2.92 -16.17
N LEU A 43 -1.49 3.59 -17.16
CA LEU A 43 -1.26 5.04 -17.15
C LEU A 43 -2.47 5.72 -17.80
N THR A 44 -3.13 6.59 -17.06
CA THR A 44 -4.34 7.25 -17.52
C THR A 44 -4.06 8.68 -17.99
N SER A 45 -4.93 9.25 -18.82
CA SER A 45 -4.76 10.60 -19.38
C SER A 45 -4.83 11.73 -18.35
N ASP A 46 -5.33 11.46 -17.14
CA ASP A 46 -5.38 12.39 -16.01
C ASP A 46 -4.15 12.29 -15.09
N MET A 47 -3.02 11.83 -15.64
CA MET A 47 -1.74 11.69 -14.91
C MET A 47 -1.84 10.73 -13.72
N SER A 48 -2.57 9.64 -13.87
CA SER A 48 -2.67 8.63 -12.82
C SER A 48 -2.03 7.31 -13.22
N LEU A 49 -1.44 6.65 -12.22
CA LEU A 49 -1.12 5.22 -12.26
C LEU A 49 -2.27 4.49 -11.57
N LEU A 50 -3.02 3.71 -12.35
CA LEU A 50 -4.07 2.83 -11.84
C LEU A 50 -3.48 1.43 -11.69
N ILE A 51 -3.60 0.86 -10.49
CA ILE A 51 -3.16 -0.50 -10.18
C ILE A 51 -4.37 -1.28 -9.69
N GLU A 52 -4.63 -2.40 -10.34
CA GLU A 52 -5.79 -3.23 -10.08
C GLU A 52 -5.35 -4.68 -9.88
N TYR A 53 -5.68 -5.25 -8.73
CA TYR A 53 -5.50 -6.66 -8.44
C TYR A 53 -6.84 -7.36 -8.47
N PHE A 54 -6.89 -8.49 -9.15
CA PHE A 54 -8.02 -9.42 -9.13
C PHE A 54 -7.51 -10.83 -8.79
N ALA A 55 -8.34 -11.59 -8.10
CA ALA A 55 -8.01 -13.00 -7.88
C ALA A 55 -9.26 -13.88 -7.85
N THR A 56 -9.09 -15.14 -8.28
CA THR A 56 -10.08 -16.21 -8.17
C THR A 56 -9.42 -17.47 -7.62
N THR A 57 -10.21 -18.34 -7.00
CA THR A 57 -9.71 -19.57 -6.37
C THR A 57 -10.67 -20.74 -6.58
N ASP A 58 -10.16 -21.96 -6.50
CA ASP A 58 -10.94 -23.21 -6.49
C ASP A 58 -11.24 -23.76 -5.09
N GLN A 59 -10.60 -23.19 -4.04
CA GLN A 59 -10.89 -23.48 -2.63
C GLN A 59 -10.87 -22.18 -1.81
N THR A 60 -11.59 -22.18 -0.67
CA THR A 60 -11.58 -21.00 0.22
C THR A 60 -10.17 -20.74 0.74
N THR A 61 -9.65 -19.54 0.49
CA THR A 61 -8.30 -19.11 0.87
C THR A 61 -8.27 -17.63 1.26
N PRO A 62 -7.41 -17.19 2.17
CA PRO A 62 -7.24 -15.77 2.45
C PRO A 62 -6.50 -15.07 1.30
N VAL A 63 -6.96 -13.88 0.93
CA VAL A 63 -6.34 -13.02 -0.09
C VAL A 63 -6.36 -11.58 0.40
N ASN A 64 -5.18 -10.95 0.48
CA ASN A 64 -5.04 -9.53 0.84
C ASN A 64 -3.82 -8.98 0.10
N LEU A 65 -4.05 -8.49 -1.11
CA LEU A 65 -3.00 -8.00 -2.02
C LEU A 65 -2.93 -6.48 -1.94
N THR A 66 -1.72 -5.95 -1.93
CA THR A 66 -1.48 -4.51 -2.02
C THR A 66 -0.24 -4.22 -2.86
N HIS A 67 -0.01 -2.94 -3.16
CA HIS A 67 1.15 -2.46 -3.91
C HIS A 67 2.13 -1.78 -2.95
N HIS A 68 3.41 -2.19 -3.00
CA HIS A 68 4.41 -1.79 -2.00
C HIS A 68 5.51 -0.90 -2.60
N SER A 69 5.16 0.03 -3.49
CA SER A 69 6.13 1.04 -3.94
C SER A 69 6.45 2.04 -2.82
N TYR A 70 7.72 2.40 -2.73
CA TYR A 70 8.19 3.45 -1.84
C TYR A 70 8.26 4.78 -2.59
N TRP A 71 7.42 5.73 -2.21
CA TRP A 71 7.32 7.04 -2.84
C TRP A 71 8.26 8.04 -2.20
N ASN A 72 9.04 8.76 -3.03
CA ASN A 72 9.82 9.92 -2.64
C ASN A 72 9.70 10.98 -3.75
N LEU A 73 9.01 12.08 -3.46
CA LEU A 73 8.69 13.12 -4.43
C LEU A 73 9.77 14.21 -4.52
N SER A 74 10.85 14.11 -3.74
CA SER A 74 12.05 14.96 -3.90
C SER A 74 12.93 14.50 -5.07
N GLY A 75 12.70 13.28 -5.57
CA GLY A 75 13.47 12.63 -6.62
C GLY A 75 14.44 11.59 -6.11
N ALA A 76 14.89 10.72 -7.03
CA ALA A 76 15.88 9.70 -6.70
C ALA A 76 17.21 10.34 -6.26
N ASN A 77 17.84 9.78 -5.23
CA ASN A 77 19.14 10.20 -4.70
C ASN A 77 19.17 11.58 -4.02
N GLN A 78 18.00 12.14 -3.76
CA GLN A 78 17.93 13.47 -3.16
C GLN A 78 17.84 13.39 -1.64
N GLU A 79 16.79 13.89 -1.08
CA GLU A 79 16.59 14.01 0.36
C GLU A 79 15.83 12.80 0.90
N ASP A 80 15.83 12.66 2.22
CA ASP A 80 14.90 11.78 2.91
C ASP A 80 13.48 12.36 2.88
N LEU A 81 12.55 11.69 3.55
CA LEU A 81 11.16 12.13 3.56
C LEU A 81 10.88 13.37 4.42
N SER A 82 11.85 13.91 5.15
CA SER A 82 11.64 15.05 6.07
C SER A 82 11.07 16.29 5.38
N GLY A 83 11.41 16.51 4.10
CA GLY A 83 10.89 17.61 3.29
C GLY A 83 9.46 17.43 2.77
N HIS A 84 8.82 16.28 3.04
CA HIS A 84 7.47 15.99 2.56
C HIS A 84 6.40 16.40 3.56
N VAL A 85 5.19 16.61 3.05
CA VAL A 85 3.97 16.80 3.84
C VAL A 85 3.04 15.63 3.55
N LEU A 86 2.48 15.03 4.60
CA LEU A 86 1.56 13.91 4.54
C LEU A 86 0.19 14.32 5.10
N LYS A 87 -0.87 13.87 4.44
CA LYS A 87 -2.23 13.85 4.96
C LYS A 87 -2.80 12.45 4.79
N ILE A 88 -3.47 11.93 5.83
CA ILE A 88 -4.17 10.65 5.81
C ILE A 88 -5.62 10.92 6.18
N ASN A 89 -6.55 10.45 5.35
CA ASN A 89 -7.97 10.59 5.61
C ASN A 89 -8.47 9.48 6.56
N ALA A 90 -7.99 9.51 7.80
CA ALA A 90 -8.31 8.59 8.88
C ALA A 90 -8.32 9.33 10.21
N LEU A 91 -9.08 8.82 11.18
CA LEU A 91 -9.15 9.30 12.56
C LEU A 91 -8.73 8.22 13.57
N GLU A 92 -8.48 7.02 13.09
CA GLU A 92 -8.20 5.85 13.91
C GLU A 92 -7.06 5.01 13.29
N VAL A 93 -6.37 4.29 14.14
CA VAL A 93 -5.29 3.36 13.79
C VAL A 93 -5.53 2.02 14.47
N LEU A 94 -5.15 0.93 13.81
CA LEU A 94 -5.13 -0.40 14.43
C LEU A 94 -3.97 -0.47 15.42
N ASP A 95 -4.26 -0.90 16.62
CA ASP A 95 -3.23 -1.19 17.61
C ASP A 95 -2.46 -2.45 17.22
N THR A 96 -1.17 -2.43 17.45
CA THR A 96 -0.29 -3.58 17.18
C THR A 96 0.32 -4.12 18.47
N HIS A 97 0.45 -5.43 18.54
CA HIS A 97 1.25 -6.12 19.54
C HIS A 97 2.34 -6.94 18.81
N ASP A 98 3.59 -6.66 19.11
CA ASP A 98 4.73 -7.29 18.41
C ASP A 98 4.62 -7.18 16.87
N LEU A 99 4.24 -6.00 16.36
CA LEU A 99 4.03 -5.69 14.94
C LEU A 99 2.83 -6.40 14.29
N ILE A 100 2.03 -7.12 15.04
CA ILE A 100 0.81 -7.78 14.56
C ILE A 100 -0.39 -6.95 15.02
N PRO A 101 -1.31 -6.56 14.11
CA PRO A 101 -2.53 -5.87 14.50
C PRO A 101 -3.32 -6.69 15.52
N SER A 102 -3.60 -6.12 16.69
CA SER A 102 -4.34 -6.76 17.77
C SER A 102 -5.83 -6.91 17.45
N GLY A 103 -6.29 -6.07 16.54
CA GLY A 103 -7.69 -5.90 16.21
C GLY A 103 -8.40 -4.87 17.10
N GLU A 104 -7.70 -4.23 18.02
CA GLU A 104 -8.16 -3.05 18.74
C GLU A 104 -7.84 -1.80 17.93
N VAL A 105 -8.55 -0.70 18.21
CA VAL A 105 -8.49 0.55 17.45
C VAL A 105 -8.33 1.70 18.41
N SER A 106 -7.38 2.59 18.14
CA SER A 106 -7.15 3.82 18.91
C SER A 106 -7.35 5.07 18.06
N SER A 107 -7.80 6.16 18.69
CA SER A 107 -7.84 7.48 18.05
C SER A 107 -6.42 8.00 17.82
N ILE A 108 -6.22 8.62 16.66
CA ILE A 108 -4.96 9.31 16.36
C ILE A 108 -4.94 10.76 16.83
N GLU A 109 -6.10 11.32 17.22
CA GLU A 109 -6.25 12.73 17.60
C GLU A 109 -5.25 13.14 18.69
N GLY A 110 -4.45 14.16 18.41
CA GLY A 110 -3.44 14.70 19.34
C GLY A 110 -2.22 13.80 19.58
N THR A 111 -2.06 12.72 18.81
CA THR A 111 -0.89 11.84 18.87
C THR A 111 0.12 12.16 17.77
N ASP A 112 1.29 11.54 17.81
CA ASP A 112 2.29 11.63 16.73
C ASP A 112 1.82 11.01 15.41
N LEU A 113 0.75 10.22 15.42
CA LEU A 113 0.12 9.62 14.24
C LEU A 113 -1.01 10.48 13.65
N ASP A 114 -1.29 11.64 14.19
CA ASP A 114 -2.36 12.53 13.70
C ASP A 114 -1.97 13.25 12.42
N TYR A 115 -2.14 12.55 11.29
CA TYR A 115 -2.01 13.09 9.94
C TYR A 115 -3.38 13.41 9.31
N SER A 116 -4.45 13.57 10.10
CA SER A 116 -5.79 13.93 9.61
C SER A 116 -5.81 15.28 8.91
N GLU A 117 -4.92 16.19 9.31
CA GLU A 117 -4.62 17.44 8.63
C GLU A 117 -3.19 17.40 8.03
N PRO A 118 -2.93 18.22 6.99
CA PRO A 118 -1.60 18.29 6.39
C PRO A 118 -0.51 18.57 7.41
N SER A 119 0.44 17.64 7.55
CA SER A 119 1.53 17.75 8.53
C SER A 119 2.88 17.47 7.87
N ALA A 120 3.87 18.34 8.12
CA ALA A 120 5.23 18.08 7.67
C ALA A 120 5.79 16.83 8.37
N LEU A 121 6.36 15.93 7.61
CA LEU A 121 6.92 14.70 8.19
C LEU A 121 8.00 15.02 9.21
N SER A 122 8.83 16.05 8.99
CA SER A 122 9.88 16.50 9.93
C SER A 122 9.36 16.94 11.31
N GLU A 123 8.07 17.21 11.46
CA GLU A 123 7.47 17.60 12.74
C GLU A 123 7.04 16.42 13.60
N ARG A 124 7.20 15.20 13.10
CA ARG A 124 6.76 13.95 13.74
C ARG A 124 7.84 12.88 13.64
N PRO A 125 7.78 11.79 14.43
CA PRO A 125 8.73 10.67 14.34
C PRO A 125 8.43 9.80 13.09
N TRP A 126 8.46 10.39 11.92
CA TRP A 126 8.05 9.79 10.65
C TRP A 126 8.85 8.54 10.25
N THR A 127 10.10 8.41 10.72
CA THR A 127 10.92 7.21 10.49
C THR A 127 10.37 5.97 11.17
N GLU A 128 9.52 6.15 12.19
CA GLU A 128 8.87 5.07 12.93
C GLU A 128 7.54 4.63 12.34
N LEU A 129 7.05 5.30 11.28
CA LEU A 129 5.79 4.94 10.64
C LEU A 129 5.82 3.48 10.14
N ASP A 130 4.93 2.69 10.70
CA ASP A 130 4.60 1.31 10.38
C ASP A 130 3.22 1.01 10.94
N ASN A 131 2.21 1.73 10.44
CA ASN A 131 0.90 1.78 11.08
C ASN A 131 -0.21 1.56 10.07
N SER A 132 -1.26 0.85 10.51
CA SER A 132 -2.47 0.57 9.76
C SER A 132 -3.56 1.56 10.13
N PHE A 133 -3.77 2.57 9.33
CA PHE A 133 -4.81 3.59 9.51
C PHE A 133 -6.16 3.06 9.02
N ILE A 134 -7.22 3.26 9.79
CA ILE A 134 -8.58 2.92 9.38
C ILE A 134 -9.05 4.00 8.42
N SER A 135 -9.15 3.66 7.14
CA SER A 135 -9.71 4.55 6.13
C SER A 135 -11.20 4.77 6.42
N GLY A 136 -11.63 6.01 6.28
CA GLY A 136 -13.04 6.38 6.42
C GLY A 136 -13.87 5.94 5.21
N GLU A 137 -14.52 6.87 4.54
CA GLU A 137 -15.29 6.60 3.33
C GLU A 137 -14.39 6.32 2.11
N PRO A 138 -14.85 5.53 1.13
CA PRO A 138 -14.16 5.34 -0.14
C PRO A 138 -13.83 6.67 -0.82
N GLY A 139 -12.62 6.80 -1.32
CA GLY A 139 -12.17 8.04 -1.98
C GLY A 139 -10.68 8.27 -1.82
N VAL A 140 -10.28 9.52 -1.66
CA VAL A 140 -8.88 9.88 -1.37
C VAL A 140 -8.57 9.47 0.06
N VAL A 141 -7.66 8.49 0.20
CA VAL A 141 -7.24 7.94 1.51
C VAL A 141 -5.96 8.57 2.03
N ALA A 142 -5.09 9.06 1.14
CA ALA A 142 -3.87 9.79 1.51
C ALA A 142 -3.44 10.78 0.43
N GLU A 143 -2.73 11.81 0.85
CA GLU A 143 -2.02 12.75 0.00
C GLU A 143 -0.59 12.91 0.52
N LEU A 144 0.38 12.84 -0.38
CA LEU A 144 1.79 13.10 -0.11
C LEU A 144 2.28 14.16 -1.08
N TRP A 145 2.99 15.18 -0.62
CA TRP A 145 3.61 16.13 -1.53
C TRP A 145 4.92 16.69 -1.01
N HIS A 146 5.74 17.14 -1.92
CA HIS A 146 7.02 17.75 -1.63
C HIS A 146 7.03 19.21 -2.07
N PRO A 147 7.01 20.20 -1.13
CA PRO A 147 6.94 21.63 -1.45
C PRO A 147 8.05 22.11 -2.38
N GLY A 148 9.27 21.57 -2.24
CA GLY A 148 10.43 21.98 -3.03
C GLY A 148 10.32 21.62 -4.53
N THR A 149 9.73 20.49 -4.87
CA THR A 149 9.50 20.07 -6.27
C THR A 149 8.12 20.48 -6.79
N GLY A 150 7.19 20.80 -5.90
CA GLY A 150 5.79 21.04 -6.23
C GLY A 150 5.00 19.77 -6.61
N ILE A 151 5.62 18.59 -6.57
CA ILE A 151 4.94 17.34 -6.92
C ILE A 151 4.02 16.90 -5.78
N ARG A 152 2.79 16.52 -6.13
CA ARG A 152 1.78 15.96 -5.23
C ARG A 152 1.32 14.61 -5.77
N LEU A 153 1.18 13.65 -4.88
CA LEU A 153 0.56 12.35 -5.06
C LEU A 153 -0.73 12.29 -4.24
N SER A 154 -1.85 11.90 -4.87
CA SER A 154 -3.12 11.60 -4.20
C SER A 154 -3.46 10.13 -4.44
N LEU A 155 -3.70 9.38 -3.37
CA LEU A 155 -4.08 7.98 -3.42
C LEU A 155 -5.58 7.82 -3.17
N THR A 156 -6.28 7.25 -4.15
CA THR A 156 -7.69 6.87 -4.04
C THR A 156 -7.81 5.36 -3.89
N SER A 157 -8.61 4.91 -2.93
CA SER A 157 -8.90 3.49 -2.70
C SER A 157 -10.29 3.30 -2.07
N GLN A 158 -10.78 2.05 -2.13
CA GLN A 158 -11.99 1.58 -1.44
C GLN A 158 -11.66 0.60 -0.30
N GLN A 159 -10.38 0.35 -0.07
CA GLN A 159 -9.95 -0.56 0.99
C GLN A 159 -10.14 0.07 2.38
N PRO A 160 -10.54 -0.73 3.38
CA PRO A 160 -10.87 -0.21 4.72
C PRO A 160 -9.66 0.23 5.53
N VAL A 161 -8.46 -0.16 5.13
CA VAL A 161 -7.22 0.14 5.85
C VAL A 161 -6.17 0.66 4.89
N LEU A 162 -5.40 1.64 5.33
CA LEU A 162 -4.18 2.11 4.70
C LEU A 162 -2.98 1.79 5.61
N GLN A 163 -2.14 0.84 5.21
CA GLN A 163 -0.83 0.68 5.84
C GLN A 163 0.10 1.76 5.33
N VAL A 164 0.78 2.45 6.24
CA VAL A 164 1.78 3.47 5.95
C VAL A 164 3.10 3.05 6.57
N TYR A 165 4.14 2.93 5.73
CA TYR A 165 5.43 2.40 6.16
C TYR A 165 6.60 3.21 5.62
N ALA A 166 7.47 3.70 6.50
CA ALA A 166 8.64 4.50 6.15
C ALA A 166 9.95 3.68 6.04
N GLY A 167 9.84 2.36 5.96
CA GLY A 167 10.99 1.50 5.69
C GLY A 167 11.93 1.29 6.87
N LYS A 168 11.48 1.46 8.13
CA LYS A 168 12.35 1.39 9.33
C LYS A 168 13.16 0.10 9.47
N PHE A 169 12.70 -1.01 8.88
CA PHE A 169 13.40 -2.30 8.91
C PHE A 169 14.23 -2.58 7.66
N LEU A 170 14.25 -1.67 6.68
CA LEU A 170 15.09 -1.83 5.51
C LEU A 170 16.58 -1.70 5.86
N SER A 171 17.40 -2.60 5.33
CA SER A 171 18.85 -2.43 5.40
C SER A 171 19.29 -1.32 4.44
N PRO A 172 20.12 -0.36 4.88
CA PRO A 172 20.64 0.67 3.98
C PRO A 172 21.47 0.05 2.85
N ILE A 173 21.14 0.41 1.62
CA ILE A 173 21.86 -0.02 0.41
C ILE A 173 22.18 1.23 -0.41
N THR A 174 23.40 1.25 -1.00
CA THR A 174 23.74 2.22 -2.03
C THR A 174 23.96 1.45 -3.33
N ASN A 175 23.18 1.77 -4.34
CA ASN A 175 23.26 1.16 -5.64
C ASN A 175 24.49 1.66 -6.44
N GLU A 176 24.82 1.01 -7.55
CA GLU A 176 25.97 1.39 -8.39
C GLU A 176 25.84 2.80 -9.01
N ASP A 177 24.61 3.26 -9.25
CA ASP A 177 24.31 4.60 -9.74
C ASP A 177 24.35 5.68 -8.65
N GLY A 178 24.68 5.31 -7.39
CA GLY A 178 24.69 6.19 -6.24
C GLY A 178 23.32 6.35 -5.56
N SER A 179 22.24 5.75 -6.08
CA SER A 179 20.92 5.79 -5.44
C SER A 179 20.94 5.04 -4.11
N ARG A 180 20.17 5.53 -3.15
CA ARG A 180 20.12 4.99 -1.80
C ARG A 180 18.75 4.41 -1.51
N VAL A 181 18.73 3.25 -0.88
CA VAL A 181 17.55 2.61 -0.32
C VAL A 181 17.77 2.41 1.17
N GLY A 182 16.76 2.64 1.99
CA GLY A 182 16.89 2.46 3.42
C GLY A 182 15.77 3.17 4.21
N PRO A 183 15.88 3.13 5.55
CA PRO A 183 14.90 3.76 6.42
C PRO A 183 14.70 5.24 6.08
N GLY A 184 13.45 5.64 5.94
CA GLY A 184 13.08 7.03 5.73
C GLY A 184 13.37 7.61 4.34
N LEU A 185 13.81 6.79 3.38
CA LEU A 185 14.11 7.25 2.03
C LEU A 185 12.93 7.11 1.06
N GLY A 186 11.83 6.52 1.50
CA GLY A 186 10.60 6.38 0.73
C GLY A 186 9.45 5.95 1.63
N LEU A 187 8.22 6.34 1.28
CA LEU A 187 7.00 6.03 2.01
C LEU A 187 6.15 5.05 1.20
N ALA A 188 5.86 3.88 1.76
CA ALA A 188 4.87 2.97 1.22
C ALA A 188 3.47 3.36 1.69
N LEU A 189 2.53 3.35 0.76
CA LEU A 189 1.11 3.62 0.96
C LEU A 189 0.33 2.43 0.41
N GLU A 190 -0.22 1.60 1.29
CA GLU A 190 -0.69 0.27 0.98
C GLU A 190 -2.16 0.07 1.38
N PRO A 191 -3.11 0.41 0.51
CA PRO A 191 -4.52 0.11 0.76
C PRO A 191 -4.76 -1.40 0.80
N GLN A 192 -5.39 -1.89 1.87
CA GLN A 192 -5.62 -3.31 2.09
C GLN A 192 -6.67 -3.58 3.17
N HIS A 193 -6.99 -4.83 3.41
CA HIS A 193 -7.67 -5.29 4.63
C HIS A 193 -6.67 -5.47 5.77
N VAL A 194 -7.19 -5.69 6.98
CA VAL A 194 -6.37 -6.00 8.15
C VAL A 194 -5.62 -7.32 7.95
N ASN A 195 -4.31 -7.31 8.17
CA ASN A 195 -3.46 -8.51 7.99
C ASN A 195 -3.77 -9.64 8.98
N SER A 196 -4.36 -9.34 10.14
CA SER A 196 -4.75 -10.31 11.17
C SER A 196 -6.19 -10.80 11.05
N ALA A 197 -6.82 -10.64 9.89
CA ALA A 197 -8.24 -10.91 9.64
C ALA A 197 -8.66 -12.38 9.86
N ILE A 198 -7.73 -13.31 9.98
CA ILE A 198 -8.01 -14.72 10.26
C ILE A 198 -8.11 -15.04 11.76
N SER A 199 -7.94 -14.07 12.65
CA SER A 199 -7.88 -14.28 14.11
C SER A 199 -9.25 -14.28 14.81
N GLY A 200 -10.36 -14.49 14.08
CA GLY A 200 -11.68 -14.76 14.65
C GLY A 200 -12.64 -13.57 14.75
N ARG A 201 -12.31 -12.41 14.21
CA ARG A 201 -13.19 -11.24 14.15
C ARG A 201 -14.05 -11.26 12.87
N PRO A 202 -15.39 -11.15 12.97
CA PRO A 202 -16.29 -11.27 11.81
C PRO A 202 -16.02 -10.26 10.71
N GLU A 203 -15.70 -9.03 11.04
CA GLU A 203 -15.37 -7.94 10.11
C GLU A 203 -14.05 -8.20 9.35
N LEU A 204 -13.19 -9.07 9.86
CA LEU A 204 -11.91 -9.43 9.28
C LEU A 204 -11.97 -10.68 8.42
N GLN A 205 -13.09 -11.41 8.43
CA GLN A 205 -13.28 -12.60 7.57
C GLN A 205 -13.47 -12.27 6.09
N THR A 206 -13.59 -11.00 5.75
CA THR A 206 -13.77 -10.53 4.36
C THR A 206 -12.57 -10.81 3.45
N ILE A 207 -11.39 -11.11 4.02
CA ILE A 207 -10.23 -11.54 3.22
C ILE A 207 -10.34 -12.99 2.70
N LEU A 208 -11.33 -13.76 3.16
CA LEU A 208 -11.54 -15.13 2.69
C LEU A 208 -12.23 -15.13 1.32
N LEU A 209 -11.47 -15.44 0.29
CA LEU A 209 -11.98 -15.64 -1.06
C LEU A 209 -12.53 -17.06 -1.18
N LYS A 210 -13.79 -17.18 -1.65
CA LYS A 210 -14.47 -18.47 -1.87
C LYS A 210 -14.54 -18.78 -3.37
N PRO A 211 -14.61 -20.08 -3.76
CA PRO A 211 -14.86 -20.46 -5.14
C PRO A 211 -16.09 -19.76 -5.72
N GLY A 212 -15.96 -19.26 -6.96
CA GLY A 212 -17.00 -18.50 -7.65
C GLY A 212 -17.08 -17.02 -7.29
N MET A 213 -16.28 -16.54 -6.32
CA MET A 213 -16.12 -15.11 -6.03
C MET A 213 -14.85 -14.54 -6.68
N THR A 214 -14.82 -13.24 -6.87
CA THR A 214 -13.63 -12.50 -7.33
C THR A 214 -13.19 -11.54 -6.23
N TYR A 215 -11.92 -11.60 -5.85
CA TYR A 215 -11.25 -10.58 -5.06
C TYR A 215 -10.90 -9.39 -5.95
N SER A 216 -10.97 -8.18 -5.42
CA SER A 216 -10.47 -6.98 -6.08
C SER A 216 -9.85 -6.00 -5.10
N ASN A 217 -8.74 -5.39 -5.49
CA ASN A 217 -8.17 -4.19 -4.85
C ASN A 217 -7.75 -3.22 -5.95
N ILE A 218 -8.30 -2.00 -5.91
CA ILE A 218 -8.07 -0.95 -6.90
C ILE A 218 -7.45 0.25 -6.20
N MET A 219 -6.28 0.66 -6.69
CA MET A 219 -5.50 1.78 -6.17
C MET A 219 -5.22 2.76 -7.31
N LYS A 220 -5.61 4.02 -7.13
CA LYS A 220 -5.33 5.08 -8.11
C LYS A 220 -4.40 6.12 -7.50
N PHE A 221 -3.19 6.19 -8.03
CA PHE A 221 -2.17 7.17 -7.67
C PHE A 221 -2.19 8.31 -8.70
N THR A 222 -2.76 9.44 -8.34
CA THR A 222 -2.89 10.62 -9.20
C THR A 222 -1.78 11.61 -8.88
N PHE A 223 -1.02 11.99 -9.91
CA PHE A 223 0.05 12.97 -9.78
C PHE A 223 -0.38 14.34 -10.29
N SER A 224 0.04 15.37 -9.58
CA SER A 224 -0.15 16.77 -9.99
C SER A 224 1.06 17.59 -9.58
N SER A 225 1.21 18.77 -10.18
CA SER A 225 2.22 19.75 -9.76
C SER A 225 1.54 21.05 -9.38
N ALA A 226 1.84 21.58 -8.18
CA ALA A 226 1.58 22.98 -7.86
C ALA A 226 2.62 23.81 -8.61
N ARG A 227 2.18 24.61 -9.59
CA ARG A 227 3.01 25.64 -10.21
C ARG A 227 2.95 26.90 -9.38
#